data_30066e932b51da05fb27adbe6f300a38
#
_entry.id   30066e932b51da05fb27adbe6f300a38
#
_cell.length_a   1.000
_cell.length_b   1.000
_cell.length_c   1.000
_cell.angle_alpha   90.00
_cell.angle_beta   90.00
_cell.angle_gamma   90.00
#
_symmetry.space_group_name_H-M   'P 1'
#
loop_
_entity.id
_entity.type
_entity.pdbx_description
1 polymer ?
#
loop_
_entity_poly.entity_id
_entity_poly.type
_entity_poly.pdbx_seq_one_letter_code
_entity_poly.pdbx_strand_id
1 'polypeptide(L)'
;MNTVVTSKEAILNVCRELIITQGWEAINIRTVAAACNVSVGSIYNYFNSKSDLIAATVESVWCDIFHYPDNQQDFDSFLDCVAQVFDSMKKGDEKYPGFFTLHSMNFMGKEKLSGQQLMAQSWEHMQKGLYKILMRDKSIRLDAFDEVFTPEKFVGIIFSLIISSLLQRNYDCSGILGMIRRVIYW
;
A
#
# COMPACT_ATOMS: atom_id res chain seq x y z
N MET A 1 -28.66 -28.18 4.04
CA MET A 1 -28.00 -27.16 3.16
C MET A 1 -26.85 -26.60 3.97
N ASN A 2 -25.60 -26.93 3.63
CA ASN A 2 -24.43 -26.34 4.30
C ASN A 2 -24.34 -24.88 3.81
N THR A 3 -24.65 -23.94 4.67
CA THR A 3 -24.43 -22.52 4.41
C THR A 3 -22.92 -22.29 4.41
N VAL A 4 -22.33 -22.06 3.25
CA VAL A 4 -20.92 -21.64 3.17
C VAL A 4 -20.83 -20.28 3.87
N VAL A 5 -20.25 -20.29 5.06
CA VAL A 5 -20.02 -19.07 5.82
C VAL A 5 -18.79 -18.41 5.18
N THR A 6 -18.99 -17.29 4.50
CA THR A 6 -17.89 -16.46 4.01
C THR A 6 -17.72 -15.26 4.93
N SER A 7 -16.54 -14.64 4.90
CA SER A 7 -16.24 -13.41 5.63
C SER A 7 -15.73 -12.35 4.64
N LYS A 8 -15.72 -11.08 5.06
CA LYS A 8 -15.13 -9.99 4.25
C LYS A 8 -13.69 -10.31 3.87
N GLU A 9 -12.90 -10.82 4.80
CA GLU A 9 -11.51 -11.19 4.58
C GLU A 9 -11.37 -12.37 3.61
N ALA A 10 -12.21 -13.41 3.74
CA ALA A 10 -12.21 -14.54 2.80
C ALA A 10 -12.53 -14.07 1.37
N ILE A 11 -13.47 -13.15 1.19
CA ILE A 11 -13.79 -12.58 -0.11
C ILE A 11 -12.60 -11.79 -0.66
N LEU A 12 -11.94 -10.96 0.17
CA LEU A 12 -10.77 -10.18 -0.24
C LEU A 12 -9.57 -11.07 -0.59
N ASN A 13 -9.38 -12.19 0.10
CA ASN A 13 -8.38 -13.19 -0.26
C ASN A 13 -8.64 -13.76 -1.67
N VAL A 14 -9.89 -14.13 -1.95
CA VAL A 14 -10.29 -14.60 -3.29
C VAL A 14 -10.09 -13.50 -4.34
N CYS A 15 -10.37 -12.25 -4.02
CA CYS A 15 -10.11 -11.13 -4.94
C CYS A 15 -8.61 -11.01 -5.25
N ARG A 16 -7.72 -11.14 -4.26
CA ARG A 16 -6.26 -11.13 -4.49
C ARG A 16 -5.81 -12.28 -5.40
N GLU A 17 -6.31 -13.50 -5.16
CA GLU A 17 -6.04 -14.65 -6.02
C GLU A 17 -6.53 -14.44 -7.46
N LEU A 18 -7.71 -13.87 -7.64
CA LEU A 18 -8.24 -13.54 -8.96
C LEU A 18 -7.36 -12.51 -9.69
N ILE A 19 -6.84 -11.50 -8.97
CA ILE A 19 -5.93 -10.51 -9.55
C ILE A 19 -4.64 -11.18 -10.03
N ILE A 20 -4.07 -12.06 -9.22
CA ILE A 20 -2.83 -12.76 -9.54
C ILE A 20 -3.01 -13.67 -10.77
N THR A 21 -4.14 -14.39 -10.85
CA THR A 21 -4.36 -15.43 -11.87
C THR A 21 -5.01 -14.92 -13.13
N GLN A 22 -5.86 -13.89 -13.06
CA GLN A 22 -6.71 -13.43 -14.17
C GLN A 22 -6.61 -11.91 -14.42
N GLY A 23 -5.91 -11.18 -13.55
CA GLY A 23 -5.78 -9.72 -13.63
C GLY A 23 -6.96 -8.95 -13.03
N TRP A 24 -6.83 -7.64 -13.02
CA TRP A 24 -7.76 -6.70 -12.37
C TRP A 24 -9.18 -6.72 -12.95
N GLU A 25 -9.33 -7.01 -14.23
CA GLU A 25 -10.63 -7.03 -14.92
C GLU A 25 -11.53 -8.17 -14.42
N ALA A 26 -10.95 -9.19 -13.79
CA ALA A 26 -11.69 -10.27 -13.14
C ALA A 26 -12.49 -9.79 -11.91
N ILE A 27 -12.16 -8.63 -11.33
CA ILE A 27 -12.81 -8.13 -10.11
C ILE A 27 -14.17 -7.52 -10.45
N ASN A 28 -15.17 -8.35 -10.37
CA ASN A 28 -16.58 -7.97 -10.44
C ASN A 28 -17.43 -8.88 -9.55
N ILE A 29 -18.61 -8.40 -9.15
CA ILE A 29 -19.47 -9.09 -8.16
C ILE A 29 -19.76 -10.54 -8.56
N ARG A 30 -20.01 -10.80 -9.85
CA ARG A 30 -20.41 -12.14 -10.32
C ARG A 30 -19.23 -13.11 -10.30
N THR A 31 -18.06 -12.68 -10.80
CA THR A 31 -16.84 -13.51 -10.80
C THR A 31 -16.40 -13.82 -9.38
N VAL A 32 -16.41 -12.81 -8.50
CA VAL A 32 -16.03 -12.98 -7.09
C VAL A 32 -17.01 -13.91 -6.37
N ALA A 33 -18.32 -13.75 -6.57
CA ALA A 33 -19.32 -14.64 -5.98
C ALA A 33 -19.13 -16.10 -6.44
N ALA A 34 -18.88 -16.33 -7.74
CA ALA A 34 -18.60 -17.65 -8.29
C ALA A 34 -17.33 -18.26 -7.70
N ALA A 35 -16.24 -17.49 -7.61
CA ALA A 35 -14.97 -17.94 -7.05
C ALA A 35 -15.07 -18.25 -5.54
N CYS A 36 -15.89 -17.49 -4.80
CA CYS A 36 -16.20 -17.75 -3.40
C CYS A 36 -17.21 -18.90 -3.19
N ASN A 37 -17.79 -19.45 -4.26
CA ASN A 37 -18.89 -20.43 -4.21
C ASN A 37 -20.09 -19.96 -3.38
N VAL A 38 -20.46 -18.68 -3.53
CA VAL A 38 -21.62 -18.07 -2.85
C VAL A 38 -22.54 -17.38 -3.84
N SER A 39 -23.74 -16.99 -3.39
CA SER A 39 -24.65 -16.17 -4.21
C SER A 39 -24.12 -14.74 -4.37
N VAL A 40 -24.54 -14.07 -5.45
CA VAL A 40 -24.28 -12.62 -5.64
C VAL A 40 -24.84 -11.80 -4.46
N GLY A 41 -26.00 -12.17 -3.93
CA GLY A 41 -26.58 -11.53 -2.74
C GLY A 41 -25.68 -11.65 -1.51
N SER A 42 -24.94 -12.76 -1.37
CA SER A 42 -23.99 -12.94 -0.26
C SER A 42 -22.84 -11.93 -0.32
N ILE A 43 -22.37 -11.55 -1.50
CA ILE A 43 -21.35 -10.50 -1.65
C ILE A 43 -21.91 -9.14 -1.23
N TYR A 44 -23.16 -8.83 -1.58
CA TYR A 44 -23.80 -7.58 -1.20
C TYR A 44 -24.09 -7.44 0.31
N ASN A 45 -24.00 -8.53 1.09
CA ASN A 45 -24.01 -8.44 2.55
C ASN A 45 -22.74 -7.80 3.15
N TYR A 46 -21.63 -7.78 2.39
CA TYR A 46 -20.34 -7.26 2.82
C TYR A 46 -19.91 -5.98 2.09
N PHE A 47 -20.40 -5.77 0.87
CA PHE A 47 -20.02 -4.65 0.00
C PHE A 47 -21.29 -4.05 -0.62
N ASN A 48 -21.52 -2.75 -0.38
CA ASN A 48 -22.75 -2.07 -0.81
C ASN A 48 -22.83 -1.90 -2.34
N SER A 49 -21.68 -1.94 -3.04
CA SER A 49 -21.60 -1.74 -4.48
C SER A 49 -20.38 -2.45 -5.07
N LYS A 50 -20.32 -2.51 -6.41
CA LYS A 50 -19.10 -2.95 -7.12
C LYS A 50 -17.91 -2.05 -6.77
N SER A 51 -18.12 -0.75 -6.66
CA SER A 51 -17.07 0.22 -6.32
C SER A 51 -16.55 0.00 -4.91
N ASP A 52 -17.42 -0.35 -3.96
CA ASP A 52 -17.04 -0.67 -2.59
C ASP A 52 -16.17 -1.95 -2.53
N LEU A 53 -16.56 -2.99 -3.28
CA LEU A 53 -15.74 -4.21 -3.43
C LEU A 53 -14.36 -3.87 -4.02
N ILE A 54 -14.30 -3.06 -5.09
CA ILE A 54 -13.03 -2.68 -5.74
C ILE A 54 -12.17 -1.88 -4.76
N ALA A 55 -12.71 -0.89 -4.07
CA ALA A 55 -11.98 -0.08 -3.10
C ALA A 55 -11.39 -0.94 -1.97
N ALA A 56 -12.19 -1.83 -1.39
CA ALA A 56 -11.73 -2.75 -0.36
C ALA A 56 -10.68 -3.75 -0.88
N THR A 57 -10.80 -4.20 -2.14
CA THR A 57 -9.81 -5.06 -2.77
C THR A 57 -8.48 -4.32 -2.96
N VAL A 58 -8.52 -3.08 -3.42
CA VAL A 58 -7.33 -2.21 -3.55
C VAL A 58 -6.64 -2.04 -2.19
N GLU A 59 -7.39 -1.68 -1.15
CA GLU A 59 -6.87 -1.58 0.21
C GLU A 59 -6.25 -2.89 0.68
N SER A 60 -6.90 -4.03 0.42
CA SER A 60 -6.39 -5.36 0.75
C SER A 60 -5.08 -5.70 0.05
N VAL A 61 -4.89 -5.27 -1.20
CA VAL A 61 -3.62 -5.43 -1.93
C VAL A 61 -2.53 -4.53 -1.35
N TRP A 62 -2.84 -3.27 -1.02
CA TRP A 62 -1.91 -2.38 -0.32
C TRP A 62 -1.45 -2.98 1.01
N CYS A 63 -2.39 -3.53 1.79
CA CYS A 63 -2.06 -4.21 3.04
C CYS A 63 -1.17 -5.44 2.80
N ASP A 64 -1.45 -6.25 1.79
CA ASP A 64 -0.63 -7.42 1.46
C ASP A 64 0.80 -7.06 1.00
N ILE A 65 0.97 -5.91 0.36
CA ILE A 65 2.29 -5.43 -0.09
C ILE A 65 3.10 -4.81 1.07
N PHE A 66 2.46 -3.99 1.92
CA PHE A 66 3.16 -3.13 2.88
C PHE A 66 2.88 -3.45 4.36
N HIS A 67 1.81 -4.22 4.67
CA HIS A 67 1.58 -4.67 6.03
C HIS A 67 2.18 -6.06 6.20
N TYR A 68 3.28 -6.12 6.90
CA TYR A 68 3.79 -7.37 7.42
C TYR A 68 2.88 -7.83 8.56
N PRO A 69 2.59 -9.14 8.67
CA PRO A 69 1.84 -9.66 9.81
C PRO A 69 2.51 -9.23 11.12
N ASP A 70 1.74 -8.96 12.13
CA ASP A 70 1.88 -8.40 13.47
C ASP A 70 3.19 -8.59 14.27
N ASN A 71 4.20 -9.16 13.71
CA ASN A 71 5.54 -9.08 14.24
C ASN A 71 6.14 -7.77 13.75
N GLN A 72 5.99 -6.73 14.57
CA GLN A 72 6.78 -5.52 14.55
C GLN A 72 8.18 -5.84 13.99
N GLN A 73 8.41 -5.58 12.69
CA GLN A 73 9.77 -5.40 12.25
C GLN A 73 10.20 -4.11 12.94
N ASP A 74 10.83 -4.24 14.09
CA ASP A 74 11.60 -3.18 14.67
C ASP A 74 12.74 -2.93 13.68
N PHE A 75 12.54 -1.95 12.80
CA PHE A 75 13.62 -1.49 11.96
C PHE A 75 14.68 -0.87 12.86
N ASP A 76 15.92 -1.33 12.71
CA ASP A 76 17.05 -0.80 13.46
C ASP A 76 17.37 0.62 13.03
N SER A 77 17.08 0.98 11.77
CA SER A 77 17.29 2.31 11.21
C SER A 77 16.21 2.75 10.24
N PHE A 78 16.10 4.06 10.04
CA PHE A 78 15.25 4.63 9.00
C PHE A 78 15.69 4.22 7.58
N LEU A 79 16.99 4.05 7.37
CA LEU A 79 17.54 3.54 6.10
C LEU A 79 17.02 2.15 5.77
N ASP A 80 17.02 1.23 6.75
CA ASP A 80 16.53 -0.14 6.55
C ASP A 80 15.03 -0.15 6.26
N CYS A 81 14.27 0.69 6.94
CA CYS A 81 12.85 0.86 6.65
C CYS A 81 12.60 1.30 5.20
N VAL A 82 13.31 2.33 4.72
CA VAL A 82 13.15 2.81 3.34
C VAL A 82 13.58 1.74 2.34
N ALA A 83 14.70 1.05 2.57
CA ALA A 83 15.15 -0.05 1.72
C ALA A 83 14.08 -1.16 1.62
N GLN A 84 13.48 -1.53 2.76
CA GLN A 84 12.41 -2.53 2.82
C GLN A 84 11.14 -2.08 2.09
N VAL A 85 10.77 -0.79 2.15
CA VAL A 85 9.65 -0.25 1.37
C VAL A 85 9.88 -0.48 -0.14
N PHE A 86 11.09 -0.21 -0.65
CA PHE A 86 11.42 -0.44 -2.05
C PHE A 86 11.43 -1.92 -2.44
N ASP A 87 11.91 -2.80 -1.56
CA ASP A 87 11.84 -4.25 -1.77
C ASP A 87 10.37 -4.73 -1.83
N SER A 88 9.53 -4.22 -0.93
CA SER A 88 8.09 -4.51 -0.93
C SER A 88 7.40 -4.01 -2.19
N MET A 89 7.74 -2.82 -2.67
CA MET A 89 7.21 -2.28 -3.93
C MET A 89 7.57 -3.18 -5.11
N LYS A 90 8.82 -3.62 -5.21
CA LYS A 90 9.29 -4.52 -6.25
C LYS A 90 8.54 -5.85 -6.22
N LYS A 91 8.50 -6.51 -5.05
CA LYS A 91 7.77 -7.77 -4.85
C LYS A 91 6.28 -7.62 -5.11
N GLY A 92 5.70 -6.48 -4.72
CA GLY A 92 4.30 -6.16 -4.96
C GLY A 92 3.97 -6.01 -6.45
N ASP A 93 4.84 -5.36 -7.22
CA ASP A 93 4.67 -5.23 -8.68
C ASP A 93 4.82 -6.56 -9.42
N GLU A 94 5.71 -7.43 -8.93
CA GLU A 94 5.86 -8.80 -9.44
C GLU A 94 4.63 -9.67 -9.11
N LYS A 95 4.10 -9.56 -7.88
CA LYS A 95 2.95 -10.33 -7.41
C LYS A 95 1.63 -9.86 -8.00
N TYR A 96 1.46 -8.55 -8.17
CA TYR A 96 0.26 -7.90 -8.68
C TYR A 96 0.55 -7.04 -9.92
N PRO A 97 0.83 -7.65 -11.09
CA PRO A 97 1.25 -6.92 -12.27
C PRO A 97 0.28 -5.80 -12.65
N GLY A 98 0.78 -4.60 -12.85
CA GLY A 98 -0.01 -3.44 -13.24
C GLY A 98 -0.80 -2.77 -12.10
N PHE A 99 -0.75 -3.27 -10.88
CA PHE A 99 -1.47 -2.68 -9.73
C PHE A 99 -1.18 -1.20 -9.56
N PHE A 100 0.07 -0.81 -9.52
CA PHE A 100 0.48 0.57 -9.31
C PHE A 100 0.09 1.49 -10.46
N THR A 101 0.09 0.98 -11.71
CA THR A 101 -0.31 1.76 -12.88
C THR A 101 -1.84 1.92 -12.98
N LEU A 102 -2.59 0.83 -12.82
CA LEU A 102 -4.05 0.85 -12.86
C LEU A 102 -4.64 1.66 -11.71
N HIS A 103 -4.02 1.56 -10.54
CA HIS A 103 -4.44 2.28 -9.37
C HIS A 103 -4.32 3.80 -9.57
N SER A 104 -3.20 4.29 -10.11
CA SER A 104 -3.01 5.70 -10.44
C SER A 104 -3.99 6.20 -11.53
N MET A 105 -4.39 5.35 -12.48
CA MET A 105 -5.30 5.72 -13.56
C MET A 105 -6.79 5.69 -13.15
N ASN A 106 -7.22 4.72 -12.34
CA ASN A 106 -8.61 4.59 -11.92
C ASN A 106 -9.09 5.70 -10.97
N PHE A 107 -8.16 6.38 -10.28
CA PHE A 107 -8.48 7.59 -9.50
C PHE A 107 -8.80 8.82 -10.37
N MET A 108 -8.64 8.75 -11.68
CA MET A 108 -9.04 9.79 -12.63
C MET A 108 -10.48 9.67 -13.13
N GLY A 109 -11.22 8.62 -12.74
CA GLY A 109 -12.61 8.35 -13.17
C GLY A 109 -13.70 9.11 -12.39
N LYS A 110 -14.98 8.87 -12.76
CA LYS A 110 -16.15 9.61 -12.26
C LYS A 110 -16.48 9.43 -10.76
N GLU A 111 -15.93 8.43 -10.07
CA GLU A 111 -16.11 8.20 -8.61
C GLU A 111 -14.96 8.79 -7.77
N LYS A 112 -14.48 9.94 -8.17
CA LYS A 112 -13.27 10.62 -7.75
C LYS A 112 -13.10 10.81 -6.23
N LEU A 113 -14.16 11.10 -5.50
CA LEU A 113 -14.06 11.60 -4.11
C LEU A 113 -13.74 10.50 -3.09
N SER A 114 -14.39 9.34 -3.17
CA SER A 114 -14.16 8.25 -2.19
C SER A 114 -12.80 7.56 -2.37
N GLY A 115 -12.37 7.36 -3.61
CA GLY A 115 -11.06 6.75 -3.91
C GLY A 115 -9.90 7.67 -3.52
N GLN A 116 -9.99 8.97 -3.77
CA GLN A 116 -8.98 9.95 -3.36
C GLN A 116 -8.87 10.08 -1.84
N GLN A 117 -10.00 10.01 -1.12
CA GLN A 117 -10.01 10.07 0.34
C GLN A 117 -9.35 8.83 0.97
N LEU A 118 -9.67 7.62 0.46
CA LEU A 118 -9.04 6.38 0.90
C LEU A 118 -7.54 6.39 0.65
N MET A 119 -7.10 6.87 -0.52
CA MET A 119 -5.68 7.00 -0.83
C MET A 119 -4.98 8.00 0.09
N ALA A 120 -5.59 9.16 0.31
CA ALA A 120 -5.03 10.18 1.21
C ALA A 120 -4.86 9.64 2.64
N GLN A 121 -5.83 8.87 3.14
CA GLN A 121 -5.74 8.21 4.45
C GLN A 121 -4.61 7.17 4.50
N SER A 122 -4.48 6.34 3.46
CA SER A 122 -3.41 5.35 3.37
C SER A 122 -2.03 6.03 3.32
N TRP A 123 -1.88 7.10 2.56
CA TRP A 123 -0.63 7.87 2.48
C TRP A 123 -0.29 8.56 3.79
N GLU A 124 -1.28 9.13 4.46
CA GLU A 124 -1.09 9.71 5.80
C GLU A 124 -0.64 8.65 6.81
N HIS A 125 -1.24 7.47 6.75
CA HIS A 125 -0.84 6.34 7.61
C HIS A 125 0.60 5.90 7.34
N MET A 126 1.00 5.77 6.07
CA MET A 126 2.37 5.42 5.69
C MET A 126 3.38 6.49 6.14
N GLN A 127 3.07 7.78 5.95
CA GLN A 127 3.94 8.86 6.41
C GLN A 127 4.07 8.87 7.94
N LYS A 128 2.98 8.64 8.69
CA LYS A 128 3.03 8.50 10.15
C LYS A 128 3.88 7.30 10.59
N GLY A 129 3.84 6.20 9.85
CA GLY A 129 4.69 5.04 10.07
C GLY A 129 6.18 5.39 9.90
N LEU A 130 6.54 5.98 8.77
CA LEU A 130 7.90 6.45 8.48
C LEU A 130 8.41 7.43 9.55
N TYR A 131 7.57 8.39 9.94
CA TYR A 131 7.90 9.36 10.99
C TYR A 131 8.21 8.68 12.33
N LYS A 132 7.40 7.71 12.74
CA LYS A 132 7.63 6.97 13.99
C LYS A 132 8.97 6.22 13.98
N ILE A 133 9.35 5.63 12.85
CA ILE A 133 10.61 4.92 12.70
C ILE A 133 11.78 5.92 12.74
N LEU A 134 11.66 7.05 12.01
CA LEU A 134 12.64 8.13 12.03
C LEU A 134 12.93 8.59 13.44
N MET A 135 11.86 8.85 14.24
CA MET A 135 12.00 9.36 15.61
C MET A 135 12.52 8.32 16.63
N ARG A 136 12.51 7.04 16.29
CA ARG A 136 13.08 5.97 17.13
C ARG A 136 14.54 5.67 16.78
N ASP A 137 15.01 6.07 15.63
CA ASP A 137 16.36 5.82 15.16
C ASP A 137 17.39 6.68 15.92
N LYS A 138 18.13 6.04 16.80
CA LYS A 138 19.12 6.69 17.67
C LYS A 138 20.44 7.01 16.96
N SER A 139 20.62 6.52 15.72
CA SER A 139 21.84 6.75 14.94
C SER A 139 21.78 8.05 14.12
N ILE A 140 20.65 8.73 14.12
CA ILE A 140 20.48 10.04 13.49
C ILE A 140 21.28 11.09 14.26
N ARG A 141 22.05 11.91 13.54
CA ARG A 141 22.83 12.98 14.15
C ARG A 141 21.93 14.05 14.78
N LEU A 142 22.35 14.63 15.90
CA LEU A 142 21.55 15.56 16.70
C LEU A 142 21.19 16.86 15.97
N ASP A 143 22.03 17.28 15.02
CA ASP A 143 21.88 18.49 14.21
C ASP A 143 21.27 18.21 12.81
N ALA A 144 20.68 17.04 12.61
CA ALA A 144 20.06 16.67 11.33
C ALA A 144 18.84 17.52 10.98
N PHE A 145 18.15 18.03 11.99
CA PHE A 145 16.89 18.79 11.84
C PHE A 145 16.95 20.11 12.55
N ASP A 146 16.23 21.11 12.01
CA ASP A 146 16.08 22.45 12.55
C ASP A 146 14.64 22.97 12.36
N GLU A 147 14.40 24.25 12.63
CA GLU A 147 13.05 24.87 12.49
C GLU A 147 12.57 24.93 11.02
N VAL A 148 13.49 24.97 10.07
CA VAL A 148 13.17 25.03 8.63
C VAL A 148 13.07 23.62 8.02
N PHE A 149 13.98 22.75 8.40
CA PHE A 149 14.08 21.37 7.92
C PHE A 149 13.69 20.39 9.03
N THR A 150 12.39 20.22 9.25
CA THR A 150 11.86 19.38 10.33
C THR A 150 11.80 17.89 9.93
N PRO A 151 11.73 16.97 10.90
CA PRO A 151 11.53 15.54 10.64
C PRO A 151 10.31 15.25 9.76
N GLU A 152 9.20 15.99 9.96
CA GLU A 152 7.98 15.83 9.18
C GLU A 152 8.20 16.22 7.71
N LYS A 153 8.88 17.34 7.47
CA LYS A 153 9.22 17.78 6.10
C LYS A 153 10.13 16.79 5.42
N PHE A 154 11.12 16.26 6.14
CA PHE A 154 12.01 15.24 5.62
C PHE A 154 11.24 13.98 5.23
N VAL A 155 10.37 13.47 6.10
CA VAL A 155 9.51 12.31 5.78
C VAL A 155 8.63 12.60 4.57
N GLY A 156 8.06 13.79 4.46
CA GLY A 156 7.26 14.20 3.29
C GLY A 156 8.06 14.18 1.99
N ILE A 157 9.32 14.62 2.01
CA ILE A 157 10.23 14.56 0.85
C ILE A 157 10.53 13.11 0.48
N ILE A 158 10.93 12.29 1.45
CA ILE A 158 11.23 10.86 1.22
C ILE A 158 10.00 10.13 0.68
N PHE A 159 8.83 10.39 1.26
CA PHE A 159 7.57 9.80 0.78
C PHE A 159 7.26 10.21 -0.67
N SER A 160 7.48 11.47 -1.03
CA SER A 160 7.31 11.95 -2.41
C SER A 160 8.24 11.25 -3.38
N LEU A 161 9.49 10.97 -2.99
CA LEU A 161 10.46 10.20 -3.79
C LEU A 161 10.03 8.73 -3.93
N ILE A 162 9.52 8.11 -2.86
CA ILE A 162 8.96 6.76 -2.90
C ILE A 162 7.80 6.68 -3.90
N ILE A 163 6.84 7.61 -3.82
CA ILE A 163 5.69 7.65 -4.74
C ILE A 163 6.14 7.91 -6.18
N SER A 164 7.11 8.81 -6.40
CA SER A 164 7.67 9.06 -7.73
C SER A 164 8.33 7.80 -8.32
N SER A 165 9.12 7.09 -7.51
CA SER A 165 9.76 5.83 -7.92
C SER A 165 8.73 4.74 -8.24
N LEU A 166 7.67 4.65 -7.43
CA LEU A 166 6.55 3.73 -7.65
C LEU A 166 5.88 3.97 -9.02
N LEU A 167 5.55 5.23 -9.32
CA LEU A 167 4.90 5.61 -10.58
C LEU A 167 5.79 5.37 -11.80
N GLN A 168 7.10 5.53 -11.64
CA GLN A 168 8.10 5.26 -12.67
C GLN A 168 8.50 3.79 -12.78
N ARG A 169 8.02 2.93 -11.87
CA ARG A 169 8.43 1.53 -11.72
C ARG A 169 9.95 1.39 -11.59
N ASN A 170 10.56 2.37 -10.95
CA ASN A 170 11.99 2.37 -10.65
C ASN A 170 12.22 1.96 -9.19
N TYR A 171 12.66 0.74 -9.00
CA TYR A 171 12.86 0.16 -7.66
C TYR A 171 14.32 0.21 -7.19
N ASP A 172 15.20 0.90 -7.92
CA ASP A 172 16.56 1.21 -7.44
C ASP A 172 16.50 2.37 -6.43
N CYS A 173 16.67 2.04 -5.16
CA CYS A 173 16.69 3.01 -4.07
C CYS A 173 18.10 3.52 -3.72
N SER A 174 19.15 3.08 -4.40
CA SER A 174 20.53 3.38 -4.03
C SER A 174 20.83 4.87 -3.91
N GLY A 175 20.33 5.68 -4.84
CA GLY A 175 20.45 7.14 -4.81
C GLY A 175 19.72 7.77 -3.62
N ILE A 176 18.50 7.32 -3.34
CA ILE A 176 17.68 7.81 -2.23
C ILE A 176 18.33 7.45 -0.89
N LEU A 177 18.78 6.20 -0.72
CA LEU A 177 19.50 5.78 0.49
C LEU A 177 20.81 6.54 0.67
N GLY A 178 21.54 6.77 -0.42
CA GLY A 178 22.75 7.59 -0.42
C GLY A 178 22.50 9.03 0.01
N MET A 179 21.40 9.62 -0.41
CA MET A 179 20.97 10.96 0.00
C MET A 179 20.57 10.96 1.49
N ILE A 180 19.71 10.05 1.92
CA ILE A 180 19.27 9.91 3.32
C ILE A 180 20.50 9.82 4.24
N ARG A 181 21.47 8.94 3.89
CA ARG A 181 22.67 8.74 4.68
C ARG A 181 23.45 10.03 4.87
N ARG A 182 23.66 10.82 3.81
CA ARG A 182 24.38 12.09 3.89
C ARG A 182 23.63 13.18 4.64
N VAL A 183 22.28 13.16 4.60
CA VAL A 183 21.46 14.21 5.20
C VAL A 183 21.31 14.02 6.70
N ILE A 184 21.09 12.79 7.18
CA ILE A 184 20.71 12.59 8.59
C ILE A 184 21.69 11.73 9.41
N TYR A 185 22.65 11.04 8.79
CA TYR A 185 23.59 10.18 9.55
C TYR A 185 25.04 10.69 9.52
N TRP A 186 25.43 11.49 8.54
CA TRP A 186 26.84 11.92 8.33
C TRP A 186 26.98 13.42 8.54
#